data_50e4c20db63c43b8397c32ebb420411e
#
_entry.id   50e4c20db63c43b8397c32ebb420411e
#
_cell.length_a   1.000
_cell.length_b   1.000
_cell.length_c   1.000
_cell.angle_alpha   90.00
_cell.angle_beta   90.00
_cell.angle_gamma   90.00
#
_symmetry.space_group_name_H-M   'P 1'
#
loop_
_entity.id
_entity.type
_entity.pdbx_description
1 polymer ?
#
loop_
_entity_poly.entity_id
_entity_poly.type
_entity_poly.pdbx_seq_one_letter_code
_entity_poly.pdbx_strand_id
1 'polypeptide(L)'
;MNDLFNILIFSKDYNQGAIIQDYIKATGYNSQVFDQEKAAYEGLLSGNFTFCIIDHDIDTNETRTLAAMIKSSENIIPVVFLCEHPTREEIALLFSFHADDVIRKPIDADILQARIKAIQSRYRPQHKKEARVYLFGKFKFDLPKQLLSIEGKTTKLTTKEADLLTLLCQHANNMVERIHALQVIWKSDNYFSARSMDVYITKLRKLLQDDPTIKIINVHGKGYKLSTRENDN
;
A
#
# COMPACT_ATOMS: atom_id res chain seq x y z
N MET A 1 5.77 9.38 -12.32
CA MET A 1 6.11 9.64 -10.92
C MET A 1 5.54 8.50 -10.11
N ASN A 2 6.35 7.84 -9.29
CA ASN A 2 5.89 6.70 -8.47
C ASN A 2 5.19 7.23 -7.22
N ASP A 3 3.92 7.64 -7.34
CA ASP A 3 3.13 8.21 -6.24
C ASP A 3 2.71 7.21 -5.13
N LEU A 4 3.32 6.03 -5.11
CA LEU A 4 2.94 4.93 -4.21
C LEU A 4 3.93 4.64 -3.08
N PHE A 5 5.07 5.35 -3.00
CA PHE A 5 6.04 5.11 -1.95
C PHE A 5 6.40 6.41 -1.24
N ASN A 6 5.84 6.55 -0.05
CA ASN A 6 6.17 7.61 0.88
C ASN A 6 7.01 7.01 2.01
N ILE A 7 8.23 7.49 2.19
CA ILE A 7 9.21 6.96 3.13
C ILE A 7 9.27 7.86 4.36
N LEU A 8 9.04 7.29 5.53
CA LEU A 8 9.33 7.95 6.78
C LEU A 8 10.82 7.81 7.09
N ILE A 9 11.49 8.90 7.41
CA ILE A 9 12.87 8.94 7.86
C ILE A 9 12.86 9.43 9.31
N PHE A 10 13.35 8.59 10.22
CA PHE A 10 13.55 8.98 11.60
C PHE A 10 15.04 9.17 11.87
N SER A 11 15.45 10.37 12.27
CA SER A 11 16.80 10.69 12.70
C SER A 11 16.75 11.74 13.81
N LYS A 12 17.42 11.48 14.92
CA LYS A 12 17.53 12.46 16.02
C LYS A 12 18.29 13.72 15.62
N ASP A 13 19.23 13.61 14.69
CA ASP A 13 19.87 14.74 14.05
C ASP A 13 19.11 15.10 12.76
N TYR A 14 18.36 16.19 12.80
CA TYR A 14 17.60 16.66 11.65
C TYR A 14 18.47 16.88 10.40
N ASN A 15 19.73 17.34 10.57
CA ASN A 15 20.63 17.56 9.44
C ASN A 15 21.03 16.24 8.78
N GLN A 16 21.31 15.21 9.57
CA GLN A 16 21.54 13.86 9.05
C GLN A 16 20.29 13.31 8.36
N GLY A 17 19.12 13.50 8.96
CA GLY A 17 17.84 13.15 8.37
C GLY A 17 17.61 13.83 7.02
N ALA A 18 17.96 15.12 6.89
CA ALA A 18 17.85 15.87 5.64
C ALA A 18 18.82 15.34 4.55
N ILE A 19 20.03 14.95 4.91
CA ILE A 19 20.98 14.32 3.99
C ILE A 19 20.42 13.00 3.47
N ILE A 20 19.88 12.15 4.36
CA ILE A 20 19.22 10.90 3.96
C ILE A 20 18.02 11.19 3.03
N GLN A 21 17.25 12.24 3.34
CA GLN A 21 16.12 12.65 2.52
C GLN A 21 16.55 13.02 1.09
N ASP A 22 17.67 13.71 0.93
CA ASP A 22 18.19 14.08 -0.38
C ASP A 22 18.62 12.86 -1.19
N TYR A 23 19.25 11.86 -0.58
CA TYR A 23 19.51 10.57 -1.22
C TYR A 23 18.21 9.89 -1.67
N ILE A 24 17.19 9.88 -0.82
CA ILE A 24 15.89 9.27 -1.15
C ILE A 24 15.22 10.01 -2.30
N LYS A 25 15.21 11.34 -2.30
CA LYS A 25 14.68 12.17 -3.41
C LYS A 25 15.39 11.90 -4.72
N ALA A 26 16.72 11.75 -4.69
CA ALA A 26 17.52 11.40 -5.87
C ALA A 26 17.10 10.04 -6.48
N THR A 27 16.59 9.11 -5.68
CA THR A 27 16.04 7.83 -6.15
C THR A 27 14.60 7.91 -6.67
N GLY A 28 13.95 9.09 -6.60
CA GLY A 28 12.59 9.32 -7.10
C GLY A 28 11.47 8.95 -6.12
N TYR A 29 11.78 8.76 -4.83
CA TYR A 29 10.78 8.51 -3.79
C TYR A 29 10.43 9.77 -3.02
N ASN A 30 9.19 9.86 -2.54
CA ASN A 30 8.79 10.87 -1.56
C ASN A 30 9.24 10.45 -0.16
N SER A 31 9.62 11.42 0.66
CA SER A 31 10.03 11.15 2.03
C SER A 31 9.79 12.35 2.96
N GLN A 32 9.63 12.05 4.23
CA GLN A 32 9.50 13.04 5.30
C GLN A 32 10.39 12.66 6.46
N VAL A 33 11.09 13.67 7.03
CA VAL A 33 11.99 13.52 8.17
C VAL A 33 11.26 13.82 9.45
N PHE A 34 11.51 13.02 10.47
CA PHE A 34 11.07 13.19 11.85
C PHE A 34 12.29 13.06 12.77
N ASP A 35 12.40 13.96 13.74
CA ASP A 35 13.46 13.99 14.76
C ASP A 35 12.96 13.58 16.15
N GLN A 36 11.64 13.42 16.31
CA GLN A 36 11.01 12.96 17.53
C GLN A 36 10.24 11.67 17.31
N GLU A 37 10.48 10.67 18.17
CA GLU A 37 9.86 9.35 18.12
C GLU A 37 8.34 9.42 18.08
N LYS A 38 7.75 10.23 18.97
CA LYS A 38 6.30 10.40 19.04
C LYS A 38 5.72 10.93 17.74
N ALA A 39 6.33 11.96 17.14
CA ALA A 39 5.89 12.54 15.89
C ALA A 39 6.04 11.53 14.72
N ALA A 40 7.12 10.75 14.71
CA ALA A 40 7.32 9.69 13.73
C ALA A 40 6.22 8.63 13.83
N TYR A 41 5.88 8.20 15.05
CA TYR A 41 4.84 7.20 15.27
C TYR A 41 3.44 7.72 14.90
N GLU A 42 3.10 8.95 15.29
CA GLU A 42 1.84 9.61 14.88
C GLU A 42 1.74 9.74 13.36
N GLY A 43 2.86 10.08 12.71
CA GLY A 43 2.95 10.10 11.24
C GLY A 43 2.65 8.74 10.61
N LEU A 44 3.18 7.67 11.19
CA LEU A 44 2.92 6.30 10.74
C LEU A 44 1.44 5.90 10.88
N LEU A 45 0.81 6.28 11.98
CA LEU A 45 -0.62 6.01 12.22
C LEU A 45 -1.53 6.72 11.21
N SER A 46 -1.08 7.81 10.59
CA SER A 46 -1.82 8.49 9.52
C SER A 46 -2.01 7.63 8.26
N GLY A 47 -1.29 6.50 8.16
CA GLY A 47 -1.40 5.54 7.05
C GLY A 47 -0.75 5.99 5.74
N ASN A 48 -0.03 7.13 5.72
CA ASN A 48 0.55 7.70 4.51
C ASN A 48 1.94 7.15 4.16
N PHE A 49 2.57 6.43 5.08
CA PHE A 49 3.91 5.87 4.88
C PHE A 49 3.85 4.37 4.60
N THR A 50 4.69 3.93 3.67
CA THR A 50 4.78 2.54 3.21
C THR A 50 6.16 1.95 3.43
N PHE A 51 7.08 2.71 4.00
CA PHE A 51 8.46 2.32 4.29
C PHE A 51 9.02 3.21 5.39
N CYS A 52 9.88 2.67 6.25
CA CYS A 52 10.55 3.42 7.31
C CYS A 52 12.06 3.22 7.22
N ILE A 53 12.80 4.33 7.28
CA ILE A 53 14.25 4.36 7.44
C ILE A 53 14.54 4.97 8.80
N ILE A 54 15.31 4.27 9.61
CA ILE A 54 15.73 4.71 10.94
C ILE A 54 17.24 4.95 10.92
N ASP A 55 17.64 6.18 11.11
CA ASP A 55 19.02 6.55 11.36
C ASP A 55 19.37 6.18 12.80
N HIS A 56 20.18 5.14 12.94
CA HIS A 56 20.48 4.52 14.22
C HIS A 56 21.91 4.84 14.66
N ASP A 57 22.04 5.72 15.64
CA ASP A 57 23.27 5.84 16.42
C ASP A 57 23.25 4.82 17.55
N ILE A 58 24.41 4.24 17.82
CA ILE A 58 24.67 2.97 18.51
C ILE A 58 23.99 2.79 19.88
N ASP A 59 23.34 3.80 20.46
CA ASP A 59 22.94 3.73 21.87
C ASP A 59 21.53 4.21 22.22
N THR A 60 20.61 4.26 21.27
CA THR A 60 19.25 4.77 21.58
C THR A 60 18.21 3.65 21.62
N ASN A 61 17.68 3.37 22.80
CA ASN A 61 16.50 2.52 22.98
C ASN A 61 15.29 3.00 22.14
N GLU A 62 15.20 4.30 21.85
CA GLU A 62 14.11 4.91 21.12
C GLU A 62 13.96 4.38 19.69
N THR A 63 15.05 4.23 18.95
CA THR A 63 15.00 3.69 17.57
C THR A 63 14.51 2.24 17.54
N ARG A 64 14.85 1.44 18.57
CA ARG A 64 14.38 0.07 18.74
C ARG A 64 12.89 0.04 19.12
N THR A 65 12.49 0.94 20.01
CA THR A 65 11.09 1.09 20.43
C THR A 65 10.22 1.46 19.24
N LEU A 66 10.64 2.44 18.43
CA LEU A 66 9.90 2.82 17.22
C LEU A 66 9.76 1.64 16.24
N ALA A 67 10.83 0.88 16.01
CA ALA A 67 10.77 -0.30 15.14
C ALA A 67 9.79 -1.36 15.67
N ALA A 68 9.81 -1.63 16.98
CA ALA A 68 8.90 -2.58 17.62
C ALA A 68 7.44 -2.09 17.52
N MET A 69 7.19 -0.80 17.72
CA MET A 69 5.86 -0.19 17.57
C MET A 69 5.33 -0.33 16.15
N ILE A 70 6.18 -0.09 15.13
CA ILE A 70 5.81 -0.25 13.72
C ILE A 70 5.40 -1.70 13.44
N LYS A 71 6.16 -2.66 13.95
CA LYS A 71 5.93 -4.09 13.69
C LYS A 71 4.74 -4.66 14.46
N SER A 72 4.34 -4.04 15.56
CA SER A 72 3.14 -4.41 16.34
C SER A 72 1.87 -3.72 15.82
N SER A 73 1.99 -2.75 14.90
CA SER A 73 0.84 -2.07 14.33
C SER A 73 0.09 -2.94 13.30
N GLU A 74 -1.18 -2.64 13.05
CA GLU A 74 -1.97 -3.31 12.00
C GLU A 74 -1.38 -3.06 10.60
N ASN A 75 -0.71 -1.93 10.42
CA ASN A 75 -0.08 -1.54 9.16
C ASN A 75 1.43 -1.83 9.21
N ILE A 76 1.80 -3.09 9.03
CA ILE A 76 3.20 -3.52 9.05
C ILE A 76 3.91 -3.01 7.80
N ILE A 77 4.84 -2.06 7.98
CA ILE A 77 5.70 -1.56 6.91
C ILE A 77 7.15 -2.03 7.11
N PRO A 78 7.96 -2.09 6.02
CA PRO A 78 9.39 -2.41 6.14
C PRO A 78 10.15 -1.34 6.92
N VAL A 79 11.11 -1.81 7.73
CA VAL A 79 12.00 -0.98 8.54
C VAL A 79 13.45 -1.27 8.20
N VAL A 80 14.19 -0.25 7.80
CA VAL A 80 15.61 -0.32 7.50
C VAL A 80 16.38 0.58 8.45
N PHE A 81 17.43 0.04 9.05
CA PHE A 81 18.34 0.82 9.88
C PHE A 81 19.58 1.26 9.10
N LEU A 82 19.96 2.51 9.30
CA LEU A 82 21.22 3.07 8.83
C LEU A 82 22.17 3.22 10.01
N CYS A 83 23.34 2.60 9.96
CA CYS A 83 24.31 2.59 11.06
C CYS A 83 25.71 2.95 10.55
N GLU A 84 26.53 3.67 11.35
CA GLU A 84 27.89 4.01 10.93
C GLU A 84 28.83 2.79 11.02
N HIS A 85 28.98 2.22 12.20
CA HIS A 85 29.93 1.11 12.46
C HIS A 85 29.30 0.00 13.29
N PRO A 86 28.19 -0.65 12.83
CA PRO A 86 27.53 -1.64 13.64
C PRO A 86 28.40 -2.88 13.81
N THR A 87 28.50 -3.37 15.04
CA THR A 87 29.11 -4.68 15.38
C THR A 87 28.22 -5.81 14.87
N ARG A 88 28.72 -7.04 14.86
CA ARG A 88 27.92 -8.22 14.48
C ARG A 88 26.74 -8.43 15.45
N GLU A 89 27.00 -8.21 16.73
CA GLU A 89 26.03 -8.35 17.81
C GLU A 89 24.90 -7.32 17.66
N GLU A 90 25.23 -6.06 17.33
CA GLU A 90 24.26 -5.01 17.07
C GLU A 90 23.41 -5.31 15.84
N ILE A 91 24.02 -5.77 14.75
CA ILE A 91 23.27 -6.17 13.56
C ILE A 91 22.27 -7.29 13.91
N ALA A 92 22.73 -8.33 14.64
CA ALA A 92 21.88 -9.43 15.08
C ALA A 92 20.72 -8.93 15.98
N LEU A 93 21.01 -7.98 16.86
CA LEU A 93 20.04 -7.36 17.74
C LEU A 93 18.98 -6.57 16.95
N LEU A 94 19.39 -5.77 15.97
CA LEU A 94 18.45 -5.03 15.13
C LEU A 94 17.52 -5.96 14.33
N PHE A 95 18.04 -7.07 13.82
CA PHE A 95 17.19 -8.08 13.19
C PHE A 95 16.24 -8.77 14.18
N SER A 96 16.60 -8.92 15.46
CA SER A 96 15.68 -9.42 16.49
C SER A 96 14.51 -8.44 16.77
N PHE A 97 14.69 -7.17 16.49
CA PHE A 97 13.63 -6.14 16.49
C PHE A 97 12.91 -6.02 15.13
N HIS A 98 12.99 -7.09 14.32
CA HIS A 98 12.32 -7.20 13.04
C HIS A 98 12.77 -6.17 11.98
N ALA A 99 14.04 -5.75 12.00
CA ALA A 99 14.61 -5.00 10.88
C ALA A 99 14.53 -5.82 9.59
N ASP A 100 14.19 -5.18 8.48
CA ASP A 100 14.18 -5.80 7.16
C ASP A 100 15.55 -5.74 6.49
N ASP A 101 16.34 -4.73 6.85
CA ASP A 101 17.76 -4.61 6.49
C ASP A 101 18.50 -3.67 7.45
N VAL A 102 19.82 -3.81 7.46
CA VAL A 102 20.77 -2.93 8.16
C VAL A 102 21.81 -2.48 7.16
N ILE A 103 21.87 -1.19 6.88
CA ILE A 103 22.76 -0.59 5.89
C ILE A 103 23.84 0.22 6.62
N ARG A 104 25.09 -0.04 6.28
CA ARG A 104 26.21 0.74 6.80
C ARG A 104 26.34 2.08 6.09
N LYS A 105 26.65 3.12 6.84
CA LYS A 105 27.12 4.41 6.31
C LYS A 105 28.63 4.31 5.95
N PRO A 106 29.13 5.04 4.95
CA PRO A 106 28.42 5.99 4.11
C PRO A 106 27.45 5.30 3.14
N ILE A 107 26.33 6.00 2.86
CA ILE A 107 25.26 5.46 2.04
C ILE A 107 25.59 5.72 0.55
N ASP A 108 25.55 4.66 -0.24
CA ASP A 108 25.55 4.76 -1.69
C ASP A 108 24.11 4.79 -2.20
N ALA A 109 23.78 5.78 -3.03
CA ALA A 109 22.41 6.02 -3.49
C ALA A 109 21.86 4.87 -4.36
N ASP A 110 22.71 4.28 -5.22
CA ASP A 110 22.30 3.18 -6.10
C ASP A 110 22.09 1.90 -5.29
N ILE A 111 22.96 1.64 -4.32
CA ILE A 111 22.82 0.51 -3.40
C ILE A 111 21.57 0.67 -2.54
N LEU A 112 21.33 1.86 -1.98
CA LEU A 112 20.14 2.13 -1.18
C LEU A 112 18.87 1.91 -2.01
N GLN A 113 18.84 2.42 -3.25
CA GLN A 113 17.71 2.23 -4.16
C GLN A 113 17.47 0.73 -4.45
N ALA A 114 18.53 -0.02 -4.74
CA ALA A 114 18.44 -1.45 -5.02
C ALA A 114 17.87 -2.23 -3.82
N ARG A 115 18.32 -1.91 -2.60
CA ARG A 115 17.83 -2.52 -1.36
C ARG A 115 16.37 -2.16 -1.07
N ILE A 116 16.00 -0.89 -1.20
CA ILE A 116 14.60 -0.46 -1.08
C ILE A 116 13.72 -1.25 -2.06
N LYS A 117 14.10 -1.34 -3.34
CA LYS A 117 13.35 -2.11 -4.35
C LYS A 117 13.23 -3.60 -3.98
N ALA A 118 14.31 -4.21 -3.50
CA ALA A 118 14.32 -5.61 -3.09
C ALA A 118 13.40 -5.85 -1.88
N ILE A 119 13.42 -4.97 -0.89
CA ILE A 119 12.56 -5.05 0.29
C ILE A 119 11.10 -4.80 -0.12
N GLN A 120 10.83 -3.77 -0.90
CA GLN A 120 9.51 -3.46 -1.42
C GLN A 120 8.90 -4.64 -2.20
N SER A 121 9.70 -5.40 -2.92
CA SER A 121 9.21 -6.58 -3.65
C SER A 121 8.69 -7.69 -2.72
N ARG A 122 9.18 -7.75 -1.48
CA ARG A 122 8.74 -8.68 -0.43
C ARG A 122 7.48 -8.18 0.29
N TYR A 123 7.41 -6.85 0.50
CA TYR A 123 6.29 -6.17 1.19
C TYR A 123 5.20 -5.67 0.23
N ARG A 124 5.51 -5.47 -1.04
CA ARG A 124 4.39 -5.49 -1.96
C ARG A 124 3.62 -6.71 -1.51
N PRO A 125 2.28 -6.58 -1.23
CA PRO A 125 1.52 -7.78 -1.19
C PRO A 125 2.02 -8.46 -2.44
N GLN A 126 2.85 -9.47 -2.24
CA GLN A 126 3.10 -10.34 -3.35
C GLN A 126 1.68 -10.51 -3.78
N HIS A 127 1.35 -10.04 -4.98
CA HIS A 127 0.49 -10.85 -5.75
C HIS A 127 1.24 -12.19 -5.76
N LYS A 128 1.29 -12.86 -4.58
CA LYS A 128 1.15 -14.27 -4.56
C LYS A 128 0.05 -14.38 -5.56
N LYS A 129 0.31 -15.12 -6.61
CA LYS A 129 -0.69 -15.83 -7.36
C LYS A 129 -1.37 -16.83 -6.41
N GLU A 130 -1.64 -16.42 -5.18
CA GLU A 130 -2.76 -16.89 -4.42
C GLU A 130 -3.91 -16.51 -5.31
N ALA A 131 -4.56 -17.52 -5.83
CA ALA A 131 -5.79 -17.38 -6.55
C ALA A 131 -6.68 -16.46 -5.68
N ARG A 132 -6.59 -15.11 -5.88
CA ARG A 132 -7.47 -14.18 -5.20
C ARG A 132 -8.83 -14.40 -5.81
N VAL A 133 -9.51 -15.33 -5.21
CA VAL A 133 -10.89 -15.64 -5.51
C VAL A 133 -11.70 -14.81 -4.51
N TYR A 134 -12.38 -13.80 -5.01
CA TYR A 134 -13.36 -13.06 -4.23
C TYR A 134 -14.69 -13.80 -4.28
N LEU A 135 -15.26 -14.06 -3.11
CA LEU A 135 -16.61 -14.62 -2.96
C LEU A 135 -17.50 -13.52 -2.40
N PHE A 136 -18.54 -13.14 -3.12
CA PHE A 136 -19.50 -12.13 -2.70
C PHE A 136 -20.89 -12.45 -3.27
N GLY A 137 -21.88 -12.57 -2.39
CA GLY A 137 -23.16 -13.17 -2.75
C GLY A 137 -22.96 -14.53 -3.39
N LYS A 138 -23.61 -14.77 -4.53
CA LYS A 138 -23.47 -15.98 -5.32
C LYS A 138 -22.27 -15.94 -6.31
N PHE A 139 -21.57 -14.83 -6.40
CA PHE A 139 -20.46 -14.65 -7.32
C PHE A 139 -19.14 -15.20 -6.78
N LYS A 140 -18.37 -15.77 -7.71
CA LYS A 140 -16.97 -16.12 -7.53
C LYS A 140 -16.14 -15.39 -8.59
N PHE A 141 -15.24 -14.51 -8.17
CA PHE A 141 -14.35 -13.78 -9.06
C PHE A 141 -12.90 -14.28 -8.89
N ASP A 142 -12.38 -14.98 -9.89
CA ASP A 142 -11.00 -15.45 -9.98
C ASP A 142 -10.16 -14.35 -10.65
N LEU A 143 -9.47 -13.54 -9.84
CA LEU A 143 -8.70 -12.39 -10.34
C LEU A 143 -7.57 -12.79 -11.31
N PRO A 144 -6.70 -13.80 -11.02
CA PRO A 144 -5.66 -14.20 -11.95
C PRO A 144 -6.16 -14.61 -13.33
N LYS A 145 -7.32 -15.22 -13.40
CA LYS A 145 -7.96 -15.63 -14.65
C LYS A 145 -8.87 -14.56 -15.23
N GLN A 146 -9.17 -13.50 -14.47
CA GLN A 146 -10.17 -12.48 -14.80
C GLN A 146 -11.55 -13.10 -15.12
N LEU A 147 -11.95 -14.13 -14.36
CA LEU A 147 -13.19 -14.86 -14.56
C LEU A 147 -14.18 -14.55 -13.43
N LEU A 148 -15.35 -14.06 -13.80
CA LEU A 148 -16.50 -13.90 -12.93
C LEU A 148 -17.48 -15.06 -13.17
N SER A 149 -17.81 -15.80 -12.14
CA SER A 149 -18.67 -16.98 -12.21
C SER A 149 -19.86 -16.86 -11.26
N ILE A 150 -21.03 -17.30 -11.72
CA ILE A 150 -22.26 -17.43 -10.94
C ILE A 150 -23.05 -18.63 -11.43
N GLU A 151 -23.45 -19.55 -10.55
CA GLU A 151 -24.31 -20.71 -10.87
C GLU A 151 -23.89 -21.48 -12.14
N GLY A 152 -22.57 -21.69 -12.29
CA GLY A 152 -21.99 -22.42 -13.44
C GLY A 152 -21.76 -21.57 -14.70
N LYS A 153 -22.31 -20.36 -14.79
CA LYS A 153 -21.99 -19.42 -15.87
C LYS A 153 -20.67 -18.71 -15.56
N THR A 154 -19.82 -18.55 -16.54
CA THR A 154 -18.54 -17.87 -16.40
C THR A 154 -18.38 -16.81 -17.48
N THR A 155 -18.01 -15.59 -17.05
CA THR A 155 -17.76 -14.45 -17.94
C THR A 155 -16.32 -13.96 -17.74
N LYS A 156 -15.59 -13.80 -18.85
CA LYS A 156 -14.24 -13.22 -18.82
C LYS A 156 -14.34 -11.71 -18.79
N LEU A 157 -13.67 -11.11 -17.82
CA LEU A 157 -13.59 -9.65 -17.67
C LEU A 157 -12.40 -9.09 -18.45
N THR A 158 -12.55 -7.88 -18.95
CA THR A 158 -11.41 -7.08 -19.42
C THR A 158 -10.55 -6.62 -18.24
N THR A 159 -9.31 -6.25 -18.50
CA THR A 159 -8.39 -5.80 -17.45
C THR A 159 -9.00 -4.66 -16.60
N LYS A 160 -9.62 -3.66 -17.23
CA LYS A 160 -10.24 -2.54 -16.51
C LYS A 160 -11.48 -2.93 -15.70
N GLU A 161 -12.27 -3.88 -16.18
CA GLU A 161 -13.40 -4.44 -15.41
C GLU A 161 -12.89 -5.25 -14.21
N ALA A 162 -11.85 -6.07 -14.41
CA ALA A 162 -11.23 -6.85 -13.35
C ALA A 162 -10.58 -5.95 -12.27
N ASP A 163 -9.82 -4.92 -12.69
CA ASP A 163 -9.18 -3.97 -11.77
C ASP A 163 -10.23 -3.23 -10.93
N LEU A 164 -11.30 -2.74 -11.57
CA LEU A 164 -12.37 -2.00 -10.89
C LEU A 164 -13.17 -2.91 -9.94
N LEU A 165 -13.50 -4.13 -10.38
CA LEU A 165 -14.18 -5.11 -9.53
C LEU A 165 -13.29 -5.52 -8.34
N THR A 166 -11.99 -5.70 -8.55
CA THR A 166 -11.02 -5.98 -7.49
C THR A 166 -11.03 -4.88 -6.43
N LEU A 167 -10.93 -3.62 -6.84
CA LEU A 167 -10.94 -2.48 -5.93
C LEU A 167 -12.24 -2.41 -5.12
N LEU A 168 -13.38 -2.66 -5.78
CA LEU A 168 -14.67 -2.68 -5.11
C LEU A 168 -14.81 -3.86 -4.12
N CYS A 169 -14.29 -5.05 -4.46
CA CYS A 169 -14.30 -6.21 -3.56
C CYS A 169 -13.38 -6.02 -2.34
N GLN A 170 -12.21 -5.40 -2.52
CA GLN A 170 -11.30 -5.07 -1.42
C GLN A 170 -11.93 -4.11 -0.41
N HIS A 171 -12.82 -3.25 -0.86
CA HIS A 171 -13.55 -2.30 -0.05
C HIS A 171 -15.06 -2.65 0.06
N ALA A 172 -15.41 -3.95 0.05
CA ALA A 172 -16.80 -4.38 0.13
C ALA A 172 -17.52 -3.73 1.32
N ASN A 173 -18.72 -3.21 1.08
CA ASN A 173 -19.55 -2.47 2.04
C ASN A 173 -18.96 -1.13 2.53
N ASN A 174 -17.83 -0.69 1.98
CA ASN A 174 -17.25 0.63 2.22
C ASN A 174 -17.24 1.45 0.92
N MET A 175 -17.16 2.77 1.06
CA MET A 175 -17.09 3.66 -0.08
C MET A 175 -15.68 3.66 -0.68
N VAL A 176 -15.61 3.53 -2.00
CA VAL A 176 -14.41 3.79 -2.80
C VAL A 176 -14.56 5.16 -3.43
N GLU A 177 -13.68 6.09 -3.09
CA GLU A 177 -13.68 7.43 -3.65
C GLU A 177 -13.40 7.41 -5.15
N ARG A 178 -14.14 8.24 -5.91
CA ARG A 178 -14.00 8.32 -7.36
C ARG A 178 -12.58 8.69 -7.80
N ILE A 179 -11.98 9.70 -7.15
CA ILE A 179 -10.64 10.17 -7.46
C ILE A 179 -9.61 9.06 -7.19
N HIS A 180 -9.73 8.38 -6.05
CA HIS A 180 -8.86 7.26 -5.73
C HIS A 180 -8.94 6.14 -6.79
N ALA A 181 -10.14 5.72 -7.18
CA ALA A 181 -10.31 4.70 -8.22
C ALA A 181 -9.70 5.12 -9.56
N LEU A 182 -9.87 6.39 -9.95
CA LEU A 182 -9.29 6.94 -11.18
C LEU A 182 -7.76 6.93 -11.15
N GLN A 183 -7.15 7.35 -10.04
CA GLN A 183 -5.70 7.36 -9.86
C GLN A 183 -5.12 5.93 -9.89
N VAL A 184 -5.73 5.00 -9.17
CA VAL A 184 -5.24 3.61 -9.07
C VAL A 184 -5.37 2.87 -10.40
N ILE A 185 -6.49 3.00 -11.10
CA ILE A 185 -6.81 2.16 -12.26
C ILE A 185 -6.46 2.84 -13.58
N TRP A 186 -6.73 4.13 -13.71
CA TRP A 186 -6.47 4.89 -14.96
C TRP A 186 -5.18 5.71 -14.90
N LYS A 187 -4.56 5.84 -13.73
CA LYS A 187 -3.37 6.69 -13.49
C LYS A 187 -3.60 8.15 -13.91
N SER A 188 -4.83 8.59 -13.92
CA SER A 188 -5.26 9.92 -14.35
C SER A 188 -6.68 10.19 -13.84
N ASP A 189 -6.92 11.41 -13.38
CA ASP A 189 -8.21 11.90 -12.88
C ASP A 189 -8.89 12.88 -13.84
N ASN A 190 -8.45 12.92 -15.10
CA ASN A 190 -9.02 13.81 -16.09
C ASN A 190 -10.48 13.42 -16.48
N TYR A 191 -11.16 14.33 -17.15
CA TYR A 191 -12.55 14.17 -17.56
C TYR A 191 -12.81 12.89 -18.38
N PHE A 192 -11.90 12.51 -19.29
CA PHE A 192 -12.05 11.32 -20.12
C PHE A 192 -11.97 10.03 -19.30
N SER A 193 -11.06 9.98 -18.34
CA SER A 193 -10.92 8.84 -17.40
C SER A 193 -12.16 8.71 -16.53
N ALA A 194 -12.70 9.83 -16.05
CA ALA A 194 -13.92 9.87 -15.26
C ALA A 194 -15.14 9.32 -16.03
N ARG A 195 -15.33 9.73 -17.28
CA ARG A 195 -16.41 9.22 -18.13
C ARG A 195 -16.22 7.74 -18.50
N SER A 196 -14.98 7.32 -18.72
CA SER A 196 -14.64 5.91 -18.94
C SER A 196 -15.03 5.06 -17.73
N MET A 197 -14.72 5.48 -16.51
CA MET A 197 -15.07 4.76 -15.29
C MET A 197 -16.59 4.52 -15.16
N ASP A 198 -17.41 5.52 -15.49
CA ASP A 198 -18.88 5.38 -15.44
C ASP A 198 -19.41 4.30 -16.40
N VAL A 199 -18.76 4.15 -17.55
CA VAL A 199 -19.06 3.08 -18.50
C VAL A 199 -18.73 1.71 -17.88
N TYR A 200 -17.59 1.57 -17.21
CA TYR A 200 -17.21 0.31 -16.55
C TYR A 200 -18.10 -0.01 -15.35
N ILE A 201 -18.50 0.98 -14.56
CA ILE A 201 -19.50 0.78 -13.50
C ILE A 201 -20.80 0.25 -14.06
N THR A 202 -21.28 0.83 -15.18
CA THR A 202 -22.50 0.36 -15.84
C THR A 202 -22.39 -1.07 -16.35
N LYS A 203 -21.23 -1.44 -16.92
CA LYS A 203 -20.96 -2.80 -17.36
C LYS A 203 -20.92 -3.78 -16.19
N LEU A 204 -20.23 -3.44 -15.10
CA LEU A 204 -20.17 -4.27 -13.90
C LEU A 204 -21.56 -4.48 -13.29
N ARG A 205 -22.39 -3.43 -13.22
CA ARG A 205 -23.78 -3.56 -12.76
C ARG A 205 -24.56 -4.56 -13.58
N LYS A 206 -24.40 -4.54 -14.90
CA LYS A 206 -25.04 -5.51 -15.80
C LYS A 206 -24.54 -6.94 -15.59
N LEU A 207 -23.26 -7.12 -15.30
CA LEU A 207 -22.66 -8.43 -15.02
C LEU A 207 -23.10 -8.99 -13.66
N LEU A 208 -23.41 -8.12 -12.70
CA LEU A 208 -23.78 -8.49 -11.33
C LEU A 208 -25.30 -8.58 -11.12
N GLN A 209 -26.13 -8.34 -12.13
CA GLN A 209 -27.60 -8.32 -12.02
C GLN A 209 -28.21 -9.68 -11.67
N ASP A 210 -27.50 -10.80 -11.93
CA ASP A 210 -27.99 -12.17 -11.67
C ASP A 210 -28.06 -12.50 -10.17
N ASP A 211 -27.47 -11.64 -9.30
CA ASP A 211 -27.63 -11.73 -7.84
C ASP A 211 -28.17 -10.40 -7.28
N PRO A 212 -29.46 -10.32 -6.90
CA PRO A 212 -30.08 -9.08 -6.43
C PRO A 212 -29.53 -8.59 -5.09
N THR A 213 -28.82 -9.45 -4.32
CA THR A 213 -28.18 -9.07 -3.05
C THR A 213 -26.90 -8.26 -3.26
N ILE A 214 -26.38 -8.22 -4.49
CA ILE A 214 -25.17 -7.51 -4.84
C ILE A 214 -25.50 -6.27 -5.65
N LYS A 215 -25.09 -5.09 -5.15
CA LYS A 215 -25.34 -3.82 -5.83
C LYS A 215 -24.12 -2.92 -5.80
N ILE A 216 -23.83 -2.25 -6.92
CA ILE A 216 -22.90 -1.12 -6.95
C ILE A 216 -23.70 0.17 -6.80
N ILE A 217 -23.59 0.81 -5.64
CA ILE A 217 -24.36 2.00 -5.25
C ILE A 217 -23.49 3.23 -5.49
N ASN A 218 -24.12 4.32 -6.01
CA ASN A 218 -23.49 5.65 -6.05
C ASN A 218 -23.58 6.30 -4.67
N VAL A 219 -22.49 6.82 -4.17
CA VAL A 219 -22.45 7.63 -2.95
C VAL A 219 -22.29 9.10 -3.35
N HIS A 220 -23.45 9.75 -3.61
CA HIS A 220 -23.66 11.19 -3.86
C HIS A 220 -22.41 11.98 -4.30
N GLY A 221 -21.96 11.81 -5.55
CA GLY A 221 -20.84 12.55 -6.15
C GLY A 221 -19.44 12.22 -5.58
N LYS A 222 -19.35 11.40 -4.53
CA LYS A 222 -18.08 11.06 -3.87
C LYS A 222 -17.43 9.78 -4.41
N GLY A 223 -18.24 8.76 -4.76
CA GLY A 223 -17.69 7.50 -5.20
C GLY A 223 -18.73 6.38 -5.36
N TYR A 224 -18.25 5.15 -5.24
CA TYR A 224 -19.04 3.94 -5.41
C TYR A 224 -18.86 3.00 -4.23
N LYS A 225 -19.89 2.21 -3.93
CA LYS A 225 -19.86 1.18 -2.89
C LYS A 225 -20.38 -0.13 -3.47
N LEU A 226 -19.66 -1.22 -3.31
CA LEU A 226 -20.16 -2.56 -3.57
C LEU A 226 -20.88 -3.04 -2.29
N SER A 227 -22.20 -3.08 -2.33
CA SER A 227 -23.01 -3.63 -1.25
C SER A 227 -23.20 -5.12 -1.45
N THR A 228 -22.92 -5.90 -0.40
CA THR A 228 -23.05 -7.36 -0.36
C THR A 228 -24.06 -7.83 0.69
N ARG A 229 -24.90 -6.92 1.20
CA ARG A 229 -25.92 -7.20 2.23
C ARG A 229 -27.32 -6.95 1.66
N GLU A 230 -28.29 -7.75 2.09
CA GLU A 230 -29.68 -7.67 1.65
C GLU A 230 -30.38 -6.35 1.98
N ASN A 231 -29.87 -5.53 2.89
CA ASN A 231 -30.52 -4.29 3.34
C ASN A 231 -29.51 -3.17 3.58
N ASP A 232 -29.23 -2.38 2.57
CA ASP A 232 -28.86 -0.97 2.73
C ASP A 232 -29.91 -0.15 1.96
N ASN A 233 -31.05 0.10 2.62
CA ASN A 233 -32.03 1.10 2.23
C ASN A 233 -31.60 2.46 2.77
#